data_943e960050ccbe69d994bc097c5d7244
#
_entry.id   943e960050ccbe69d994bc097c5d7244
#
_cell.length_a   1.000
_cell.length_b   1.000
_cell.length_c   1.000
_cell.angle_alpha   90.00
_cell.angle_beta   90.00
_cell.angle_gamma   90.00
#
_symmetry.space_group_name_H-M   'P 1'
#
loop_
_entity.id
_entity.type
_entity.pdbx_description
1 polymer ?
#
loop_
_entity_poly.entity_id
_entity_poly.type
_entity_poly.pdbx_seq_one_letter_code
_entity_poly.pdbx_strand_id
1 'polypeptide(L)'
;LFSIYQKKRVLYLINLNKISKDDCFRIFIKNYELKGISQLFIYKKNKKIKKKIDNNNEYLTVLAEKIINVYYKQIYPVIKDIYQSCVIDIRINDYFWNILDIKPNGKKYGTNSCLFSWYDDNDLLENIKYSNYIHYVNHFRVSF
;
A
#
# COMPACT_ATOMS: atom_id res chain seq x y z
N LEU A 1 -38.43 20.39 5.79
CA LEU A 1 -37.26 20.49 6.68
C LEU A 1 -36.12 19.72 6.08
N PHE A 2 -35.20 20.39 5.35
CA PHE A 2 -33.98 19.79 4.90
C PHE A 2 -32.95 19.86 6.03
N SER A 3 -32.68 18.74 6.69
CA SER A 3 -31.55 18.60 7.61
C SER A 3 -30.28 18.55 6.74
N ILE A 4 -29.58 19.67 6.65
CA ILE A 4 -28.24 19.70 6.07
C ILE A 4 -27.31 19.03 7.09
N TYR A 5 -27.05 17.76 6.89
CA TYR A 5 -25.94 17.07 7.57
C TYR A 5 -24.63 17.71 7.07
N GLN A 6 -24.16 18.71 7.77
CA GLN A 6 -22.78 19.17 7.60
C GLN A 6 -21.86 18.03 8.08
N LYS A 7 -21.40 17.21 7.13
CA LYS A 7 -20.30 16.28 7.40
C LYS A 7 -19.10 17.12 7.80
N LYS A 8 -18.73 17.03 9.07
CA LYS A 8 -17.55 17.68 9.61
C LYS A 8 -16.34 17.17 8.84
N ARG A 9 -15.76 17.99 7.95
CA ARG A 9 -14.54 17.64 7.24
C ARG A 9 -13.38 17.97 8.15
N VAL A 10 -12.57 16.97 8.47
CA VAL A 10 -11.35 17.13 9.25
C VAL A 10 -10.18 17.09 8.28
N LEU A 11 -9.38 18.14 8.27
CA LEU A 11 -8.14 18.20 7.50
C LEU A 11 -6.96 17.86 8.42
N TYR A 12 -6.23 16.81 8.08
CA TYR A 12 -5.00 16.44 8.77
C TYR A 12 -3.80 16.93 7.96
N LEU A 13 -2.96 17.74 8.59
CA LEU A 13 -1.69 18.18 8.00
C LEU A 13 -0.58 17.25 8.49
N ILE A 14 0.08 16.57 7.56
CA ILE A 14 1.22 15.71 7.84
C ILE A 14 2.49 16.37 7.32
N ASN A 15 3.49 16.57 8.19
CA ASN A 15 4.79 17.07 7.77
C ASN A 15 5.60 15.95 7.11
N LEU A 16 5.57 15.90 5.78
CA LEU A 16 6.28 14.89 4.99
C LEU A 16 7.80 14.91 5.16
N ASN A 17 8.39 16.04 5.56
CA ASN A 17 9.83 16.13 5.79
C ASN A 17 10.31 15.34 7.02
N LYS A 18 9.39 15.03 7.95
CA LYS A 18 9.66 14.19 9.14
C LYS A 18 9.39 12.71 8.90
N ILE A 19 8.89 12.33 7.71
CA ILE A 19 8.59 10.94 7.40
C ILE A 19 9.79 10.30 6.70
N SER A 20 10.25 9.16 7.23
CA SER A 20 11.22 8.34 6.52
C SER A 20 10.57 7.77 5.25
N LYS A 21 11.06 8.20 4.08
CA LYS A 21 10.57 7.72 2.78
C LYS A 21 10.81 6.23 2.58
N ASP A 22 11.78 5.66 3.28
CA ASP A 22 12.13 4.24 3.22
C ASP A 22 11.08 3.34 3.90
N ASP A 23 10.22 3.93 4.75
CA ASP A 23 9.13 3.24 5.46
C ASP A 23 7.77 3.41 4.76
N CYS A 24 7.72 4.04 3.58
CA CYS A 24 6.49 4.35 2.86
C CYS A 24 6.27 3.38 1.70
N PHE A 25 5.09 2.77 1.69
CA PHE A 25 4.69 1.77 0.70
C PHE A 25 3.32 2.09 0.13
N ARG A 26 3.09 1.64 -1.09
CA ARG A 26 1.80 1.64 -1.76
C ARG A 26 1.29 0.22 -1.85
N ILE A 27 0.07 -0.01 -1.36
CA ILE A 27 -0.63 -1.28 -1.50
C ILE A 27 -1.77 -1.15 -2.50
N PHE A 28 -1.91 -2.15 -3.34
CA PHE A 28 -2.93 -2.21 -4.40
C PHE A 28 -4.01 -3.19 -3.99
N ILE A 29 -5.24 -2.69 -3.89
CA ILE A 29 -6.41 -3.46 -3.48
C ILE A 29 -7.36 -3.59 -4.66
N LYS A 30 -7.76 -4.80 -5.00
CA LYS A 30 -8.77 -5.11 -6.01
C LYS A 30 -9.74 -6.15 -5.47
N ASN A 31 -11.04 -5.81 -5.52
CA ASN A 31 -12.10 -6.65 -4.98
C ASN A 31 -11.82 -7.12 -3.55
N TYR A 32 -11.45 -6.17 -2.67
CA TYR A 32 -11.08 -6.39 -1.27
C TYR A 32 -9.77 -7.16 -1.03
N GLU A 33 -9.09 -7.62 -2.08
CA GLU A 33 -7.85 -8.38 -1.97
C GLU A 33 -6.62 -7.50 -2.21
N LEU A 34 -5.60 -7.68 -1.38
CA LEU A 34 -4.30 -7.06 -1.59
C LEU A 34 -3.59 -7.78 -2.74
N LYS A 35 -3.29 -7.07 -3.83
CA LYS A 35 -2.69 -7.61 -5.06
C LYS A 35 -1.20 -7.36 -5.18
N GLY A 36 -0.72 -6.27 -4.60
CA GLY A 36 0.69 -5.94 -4.67
C GLY A 36 1.10 -4.90 -3.64
N ILE A 37 2.39 -4.87 -3.36
CA ILE A 37 3.03 -3.90 -2.49
C ILE A 37 4.21 -3.30 -3.25
N SER A 38 4.32 -1.98 -3.27
CA SER A 38 5.43 -1.27 -3.89
C SER A 38 6.01 -0.24 -2.94
N GLN A 39 7.31 0.00 -3.07
CA GLN A 39 7.90 1.22 -2.53
C GLN A 39 7.17 2.44 -3.09
N LEU A 40 6.80 3.39 -2.22
CA LEU A 40 6.06 4.59 -2.64
C LEU A 40 6.95 5.59 -3.37
N PHE A 41 8.14 5.88 -2.85
CA PHE A 41 9.07 6.87 -3.41
C PHE A 41 10.06 6.20 -4.37
N ILE A 42 9.65 5.95 -5.60
CA ILE A 42 10.36 5.14 -6.61
C ILE A 42 11.67 5.76 -7.11
N TYR A 43 11.81 7.08 -6.99
CA TYR A 43 13.02 7.80 -7.41
C TYR A 43 14.16 7.72 -6.39
N LYS A 44 13.91 7.10 -5.24
CA LYS A 44 14.87 6.95 -4.16
C LYS A 44 15.16 5.46 -3.94
N LYS A 45 16.43 5.08 -4.01
CA LYS A 45 16.85 3.73 -3.59
C LYS A 45 16.61 3.53 -2.11
N ASN A 46 15.99 2.41 -1.73
CA ASN A 46 15.67 2.09 -0.34
C ASN A 46 16.87 1.44 0.36
N LYS A 47 17.78 2.29 0.81
CA LYS A 47 19.01 1.85 1.50
C LYS A 47 18.74 1.16 2.84
N LYS A 48 17.65 1.54 3.53
CA LYS A 48 17.28 0.95 4.82
C LYS A 48 16.86 -0.51 4.64
N ILE A 49 15.97 -0.80 3.70
CA ILE A 49 15.54 -2.17 3.41
C ILE A 49 16.72 -2.98 2.88
N LYS A 50 17.51 -2.42 1.96
CA LYS A 50 18.71 -3.10 1.46
C LYS A 50 19.62 -3.56 2.61
N LYS A 51 19.98 -2.66 3.53
CA LYS A 51 20.80 -3.01 4.70
C LYS A 51 20.17 -4.10 5.57
N LYS A 52 18.85 -4.07 5.75
CA LYS A 52 18.15 -5.10 6.53
C LYS A 52 18.13 -6.46 5.83
N ILE A 53 17.98 -6.49 4.50
CA ILE A 53 18.07 -7.72 3.72
C ILE A 53 19.48 -8.29 3.74
N ASP A 54 20.52 -7.44 3.62
CA ASP A 54 21.93 -7.87 3.69
C ASP A 54 22.23 -8.57 5.02
N ASN A 55 21.54 -8.19 6.11
CA ASN A 55 21.67 -8.83 7.43
C ASN A 55 20.72 -10.03 7.63
N ASN A 56 19.59 -10.07 6.93
CA ASN A 56 18.56 -11.11 7.03
C ASN A 56 17.78 -11.20 5.71
N ASN A 57 18.02 -12.24 4.93
CA ASN A 57 17.38 -12.44 3.61
C ASN A 57 15.86 -12.54 3.68
N GLU A 58 15.30 -12.94 4.84
CA GLU A 58 13.85 -13.08 5.03
C GLU A 58 13.16 -11.76 5.39
N TYR A 59 13.93 -10.68 5.60
CA TYR A 59 13.37 -9.41 6.07
C TYR A 59 12.22 -8.89 5.18
N LEU A 60 12.36 -9.00 3.86
CA LEU A 60 11.32 -8.55 2.93
C LEU A 60 10.02 -9.36 3.06
N THR A 61 10.15 -10.67 3.27
CA THR A 61 9.00 -11.56 3.52
C THR A 61 8.29 -11.16 4.82
N VAL A 62 9.04 -10.97 5.89
CA VAL A 62 8.49 -10.55 7.19
C VAL A 62 7.78 -9.20 7.10
N LEU A 63 8.37 -8.25 6.36
CA LEU A 63 7.76 -6.94 6.14
C LEU A 63 6.47 -7.06 5.32
N ALA A 64 6.47 -7.88 4.27
CA ALA A 64 5.28 -8.14 3.45
C ALA A 64 4.15 -8.75 4.30
N GLU A 65 4.45 -9.76 5.10
CA GLU A 65 3.48 -10.39 6.01
C GLU A 65 2.92 -9.39 7.02
N LYS A 66 3.75 -8.50 7.55
CA LYS A 66 3.32 -7.43 8.45
C LYS A 66 2.33 -6.48 7.76
N ILE A 67 2.64 -6.04 6.53
CA ILE A 67 1.76 -5.16 5.74
C ILE A 67 0.42 -5.86 5.46
N ILE A 68 0.46 -7.12 5.04
CA ILE A 68 -0.73 -7.94 4.77
C ILE A 68 -1.59 -8.08 6.02
N ASN A 69 -0.99 -8.38 7.16
CA ASN A 69 -1.70 -8.48 8.44
C ASN A 69 -2.34 -7.17 8.87
N VAL A 70 -1.63 -6.04 8.72
CA VAL A 70 -2.18 -4.71 9.00
C VAL A 70 -3.38 -4.43 8.10
N TYR A 71 -3.26 -4.73 6.79
CA TYR A 71 -4.37 -4.53 5.88
C TYR A 71 -5.60 -5.34 6.30
N TYR A 72 -5.50 -6.66 6.38
CA TYR A 72 -6.67 -7.51 6.62
C TYR A 72 -7.26 -7.39 8.03
N LYS A 73 -6.44 -7.16 9.04
CA LYS A 73 -6.90 -7.12 10.44
C LYS A 73 -7.33 -5.72 10.91
N GLN A 74 -6.76 -4.66 10.33
CA GLN A 74 -6.95 -3.31 10.87
C GLN A 74 -7.52 -2.33 9.83
N ILE A 75 -7.10 -2.38 8.58
CA ILE A 75 -7.55 -1.44 7.55
C ILE A 75 -8.85 -1.93 6.90
N TYR A 76 -8.86 -3.16 6.39
CA TYR A 76 -10.01 -3.72 5.67
C TYR A 76 -11.34 -3.62 6.43
N PRO A 77 -11.44 -3.95 7.74
CA PRO A 77 -12.71 -3.85 8.47
C PRO A 77 -13.30 -2.43 8.47
N VAL A 78 -12.44 -1.41 8.38
CA VAL A 78 -12.86 0.00 8.41
C VAL A 78 -13.28 0.51 7.04
N ILE A 79 -12.61 0.06 5.97
CA ILE A 79 -12.79 0.63 4.62
C ILE A 79 -13.70 -0.20 3.71
N LYS A 80 -14.00 -1.45 4.04
CA LYS A 80 -14.71 -2.41 3.16
C LYS A 80 -16.07 -1.92 2.68
N ASP A 81 -16.77 -1.12 3.47
CA ASP A 81 -18.09 -0.59 3.12
C ASP A 81 -18.00 0.67 2.23
N ILE A 82 -16.79 1.20 2.05
CA ILE A 82 -16.53 2.42 1.26
C ILE A 82 -15.77 2.08 -0.03
N TYR A 83 -14.75 1.21 0.08
CA TYR A 83 -13.84 0.90 -1.02
C TYR A 83 -13.75 -0.60 -1.27
N GLN A 84 -14.25 -1.03 -2.44
CA GLN A 84 -14.03 -2.39 -2.94
C GLN A 84 -12.64 -2.54 -3.58
N SER A 85 -12.21 -1.50 -4.28
CA SER A 85 -10.91 -1.45 -4.94
C SER A 85 -10.32 -0.06 -4.76
N CYS A 86 -9.09 0.01 -4.27
CA CYS A 86 -8.38 1.26 -4.03
C CYS A 86 -6.87 1.04 -3.99
N VAL A 87 -6.14 2.13 -3.96
CA VAL A 87 -4.70 2.16 -3.70
C VAL A 87 -4.50 2.89 -2.39
N ILE A 88 -3.76 2.30 -1.47
CA ILE A 88 -3.52 2.86 -0.13
C ILE A 88 -2.03 3.12 0.02
N ASP A 89 -1.68 4.35 0.35
CA ASP A 89 -0.34 4.72 0.74
C ASP A 89 -0.22 4.61 2.26
N ILE A 90 0.71 3.78 2.72
CA ILE A 90 0.96 3.54 4.14
C ILE A 90 2.40 3.86 4.51
N ARG A 91 2.59 4.27 5.74
CA ARG A 91 3.88 4.28 6.41
C ARG A 91 3.89 3.17 7.45
N ILE A 92 4.90 2.32 7.41
CA ILE A 92 5.03 1.20 8.34
C ILE A 92 6.49 0.91 8.65
N ASN A 93 6.80 0.72 9.93
CA ASN A 93 8.10 0.26 10.40
C ASN A 93 7.91 -0.74 11.56
N ASP A 94 8.95 -1.03 12.30
CA ASP A 94 8.91 -2.03 13.37
C ASP A 94 8.00 -1.61 14.54
N TYR A 95 7.74 -0.31 14.73
CA TYR A 95 7.06 0.25 15.91
C TYR A 95 5.63 0.70 15.65
N PHE A 96 5.32 1.21 14.46
CA PHE A 96 4.01 1.78 14.15
C PHE A 96 3.68 1.69 12.67
N TRP A 97 2.40 1.93 12.35
CA TRP A 97 1.90 2.12 11.00
C TRP A 97 0.83 3.23 10.97
N ASN A 98 0.67 3.87 9.83
CA ASN A 98 -0.45 4.78 9.58
C ASN A 98 -0.74 4.90 8.08
N ILE A 99 -1.98 5.23 7.74
CA ILE A 99 -2.40 5.55 6.38
C ILE A 99 -1.95 6.98 6.07
N LEU A 100 -1.32 7.15 4.90
CA LEU A 100 -0.95 8.46 4.36
C LEU A 100 -2.02 8.98 3.41
N ASP A 101 -2.56 8.10 2.55
CA ASP A 101 -3.53 8.47 1.53
C ASP A 101 -4.30 7.24 1.02
N ILE A 102 -5.52 7.47 0.49
CA ILE A 102 -6.31 6.47 -0.22
C ILE A 102 -6.73 7.06 -1.56
N LYS A 103 -6.44 6.35 -2.65
CA LYS A 103 -6.69 6.77 -4.03
C LYS A 103 -7.52 5.73 -4.79
N PRO A 104 -8.24 6.15 -5.85
CA PRO A 104 -8.89 5.20 -6.73
C PRO A 104 -7.88 4.25 -7.37
N ASN A 105 -8.26 2.97 -7.54
CA ASN A 105 -7.45 1.98 -8.22
C ASN A 105 -7.54 2.14 -9.74
N GLY A 106 -6.41 2.09 -10.42
CA GLY A 106 -6.32 2.00 -11.87
C GLY A 106 -5.83 3.25 -12.58
N LYS A 107 -5.36 3.00 -13.80
CA LYS A 107 -4.76 4.01 -14.69
C LYS A 107 -5.72 5.16 -15.03
N LYS A 108 -6.99 4.85 -15.26
CA LYS A 108 -8.00 5.85 -15.67
C LYS A 108 -8.19 6.99 -14.68
N TYR A 109 -7.78 6.80 -13.44
CA TYR A 109 -7.84 7.83 -12.39
C TYR A 109 -6.54 8.61 -12.21
N GLY A 110 -5.51 8.33 -13.04
CA GLY A 110 -4.19 8.97 -12.92
C GLY A 110 -3.37 8.49 -11.72
N THR A 111 -3.79 7.43 -11.03
CA THR A 111 -3.05 6.87 -9.90
C THR A 111 -1.76 6.23 -10.40
N ASN A 112 -0.63 6.66 -9.84
CA ASN A 112 0.68 6.10 -10.18
C ASN A 112 0.82 4.67 -9.68
N SER A 113 1.35 3.77 -10.51
CA SER A 113 1.56 2.36 -10.19
C SER A 113 2.87 2.08 -9.44
N CYS A 114 3.64 3.10 -9.13
CA CYS A 114 4.95 2.98 -8.50
C CYS A 114 5.91 2.07 -9.29
N LEU A 115 6.42 1.01 -8.69
CA LEU A 115 7.32 0.04 -9.36
C LEU A 115 6.58 -1.04 -10.17
N PHE A 116 5.24 -1.01 -10.17
CA PHE A 116 4.42 -1.80 -11.08
C PHE A 116 4.10 -1.01 -12.35
N SER A 117 3.57 -1.69 -13.36
CA SER A 117 3.04 -1.10 -14.58
C SER A 117 1.55 -1.47 -14.70
N TRP A 118 0.67 -0.48 -14.91
CA TRP A 118 -0.75 -0.77 -15.17
C TRP A 118 -0.99 -1.56 -16.47
N TYR A 119 0.02 -1.62 -17.36
CA TYR A 119 -0.07 -2.39 -18.60
C TYR A 119 0.53 -3.78 -18.46
N ASP A 120 1.81 -3.84 -18.01
CA ASP A 120 2.55 -5.10 -17.99
C ASP A 120 2.16 -5.98 -16.80
N ASP A 121 1.77 -5.35 -15.69
CA ASP A 121 1.31 -6.02 -14.48
C ASP A 121 -0.23 -6.03 -14.34
N ASN A 122 -0.96 -5.80 -15.43
CA ASN A 122 -2.43 -5.71 -15.40
C ASN A 122 -3.07 -7.00 -14.85
N ASP A 123 -2.59 -8.14 -15.26
CA ASP A 123 -3.11 -9.43 -14.78
C ASP A 123 -2.91 -9.60 -13.28
N LEU A 124 -1.82 -9.09 -12.74
CA LEU A 124 -1.54 -9.11 -11.31
C LEU A 124 -2.43 -8.13 -10.54
N LEU A 125 -2.48 -6.87 -10.98
CA LEU A 125 -3.15 -5.79 -10.23
C LEU A 125 -4.67 -5.82 -10.39
N GLU A 126 -5.19 -6.31 -11.52
CA GLU A 126 -6.62 -6.28 -11.87
C GLU A 126 -7.29 -7.65 -11.80
N ASN A 127 -6.54 -8.77 -11.85
CA ASN A 127 -7.12 -10.09 -11.99
C ASN A 127 -7.47 -10.73 -10.63
N ILE A 128 -8.63 -11.40 -10.59
CA ILE A 128 -9.18 -12.07 -9.40
C ILE A 128 -8.49 -13.44 -9.14
N LYS A 129 -7.82 -14.01 -10.17
CA LYS A 129 -7.34 -15.40 -10.15
C LYS A 129 -6.13 -15.68 -9.25
N TYR A 130 -5.46 -14.65 -8.72
CA TYR A 130 -4.24 -14.82 -7.91
C TYR A 130 -4.50 -14.55 -6.41
N SER A 131 -5.49 -15.23 -5.83
CA SER A 131 -5.89 -15.05 -4.43
C SER A 131 -5.14 -15.94 -3.42
N ASN A 132 -4.04 -16.60 -3.82
CA ASN A 132 -3.28 -17.45 -2.91
C ASN A 132 -2.22 -16.66 -2.14
N TYR A 133 -2.32 -16.72 -0.82
CA TYR A 133 -1.45 -16.09 0.18
C TYR A 133 0.06 -16.26 -0.07
N ILE A 134 0.48 -17.34 -0.72
CA ILE A 134 1.87 -17.68 -1.05
C ILE A 134 2.47 -16.77 -2.14
N HIS A 135 1.65 -16.11 -2.95
CA HIS A 135 2.12 -15.26 -4.07
C HIS A 135 2.44 -13.81 -3.68
N TYR A 136 2.08 -13.36 -2.48
CA TYR A 136 2.27 -11.95 -2.08
C TYR A 136 3.73 -11.53 -2.00
N VAL A 137 4.63 -12.42 -1.64
CA VAL A 137 6.07 -12.14 -1.55
C VAL A 137 6.66 -11.82 -2.92
N ASN A 138 6.18 -12.48 -3.98
CA ASN A 138 6.60 -12.24 -5.36
C ASN A 138 6.11 -10.90 -5.92
N HIS A 139 5.19 -10.25 -5.23
CA HIS A 139 4.55 -9.00 -5.64
C HIS A 139 4.93 -7.83 -4.73
N PHE A 140 6.00 -7.94 -4.01
CA PHE A 140 6.58 -6.83 -3.26
C PHE A 140 7.82 -6.30 -4.00
N ARG A 141 7.72 -5.06 -4.51
CA ARG A 141 8.77 -4.43 -5.31
C ARG A 141 9.43 -3.28 -4.55
N VAL A 142 10.74 -3.33 -4.44
CA VAL A 142 11.58 -2.31 -3.82
C VAL A 142 12.76 -2.02 -4.75
N SER A 143 13.16 -0.76 -4.86
CA SER A 143 14.33 -0.33 -5.63
C SER A 143 15.57 -0.26 -4.72
N PHE A 144 16.65 -0.92 -5.13
CA PHE A 144 17.94 -0.93 -4.44
C PHE A 144 19.01 -0.16 -5.19
#